data_b887370d2aeb992e8336f1a9a202c744
#
_entry.id   b887370d2aeb992e8336f1a9a202c744
#
_cell.length_a   1.000
_cell.length_b   1.000
_cell.length_c   1.000
_cell.angle_alpha   90.00
_cell.angle_beta   90.00
_cell.angle_gamma   90.00
#
_symmetry.space_group_name_H-M   'P 1'
#
loop_
_entity.id
_entity.type
_entity.pdbx_description
1 polymer ?
#
loop_
_entity_poly.entity_id
_entity_poly.type
_entity_poly.pdbx_seq_one_letter_code
_entity_poly.pdbx_strand_id
1 'polypeptide(L)'
;KLTDPDMNRLIFTKEDSAKLINRTVDFTRKNGGGFVQSYKMKCVNMLDLAKFISDDIEIVGKRPGEKTDEDLISEREISRTYIHGDDIHIRMEENKSEDNRLTEPYNSKSAPKMTSDEMGKLVWG
;
A
#
# COMPACT_ATOMS: atom_id res chain seq x y z
N LYS A 1 -9.41 13.51 16.61
CA LYS A 1 -10.16 14.02 15.46
C LYS A 1 -9.95 13.14 14.26
N LEU A 2 -11.02 12.74 13.58
CA LEU A 2 -11.03 11.91 12.38
C LEU A 2 -11.76 12.66 11.26
N THR A 3 -11.21 12.67 10.06
CA THR A 3 -11.80 13.42 8.94
C THR A 3 -12.97 12.69 8.30
N ASP A 4 -12.88 11.35 8.19
CA ASP A 4 -13.94 10.52 7.59
C ASP A 4 -13.86 9.08 8.12
N PRO A 5 -14.97 8.50 8.62
CA PRO A 5 -15.01 7.13 9.13
C PRO A 5 -14.82 6.06 8.05
N ASP A 6 -15.13 6.37 6.79
CA ASP A 6 -15.01 5.43 5.67
C ASP A 6 -13.63 5.43 5.01
N MET A 7 -12.72 6.28 5.50
CA MET A 7 -11.39 6.46 4.92
C MET A 7 -10.49 5.25 5.16
N ASN A 8 -9.95 4.71 4.07
CA ASN A 8 -8.97 3.63 4.11
C ASN A 8 -7.58 4.12 3.68
N ARG A 9 -6.54 3.57 4.28
CA ARG A 9 -5.15 3.88 3.94
C ARG A 9 -4.31 2.62 3.84
N LEU A 10 -3.40 2.61 2.88
CA LEU A 10 -2.34 1.62 2.80
C LEU A 10 -1.26 1.99 3.81
N ILE A 11 -0.86 1.05 4.65
CA ILE A 11 0.06 1.30 5.75
C ILE A 11 1.20 0.28 5.73
N PHE A 12 2.39 0.76 6.10
CA PHE A 12 3.58 -0.04 6.30
C PHE A 12 4.42 0.53 7.45
N THR A 13 5.24 -0.30 8.06
CA THR A 13 6.15 0.08 9.13
C THR A 13 7.49 0.58 8.59
N LYS A 14 8.29 1.23 9.44
CA LYS A 14 9.67 1.61 9.11
C LYS A 14 10.52 0.39 8.77
N GLU A 15 10.30 -0.70 9.48
CA GLU A 15 10.97 -1.99 9.27
C GLU A 15 10.61 -2.58 7.89
N ASP A 16 9.33 -2.50 7.48
CA ASP A 16 8.90 -2.94 6.15
C ASP A 16 9.55 -2.11 5.05
N SER A 17 9.64 -0.79 5.26
CA SER A 17 10.35 0.12 4.35
C SER A 17 11.82 -0.26 4.19
N ALA A 18 12.52 -0.48 5.31
CA ALA A 18 13.93 -0.88 5.29
C ALA A 18 14.14 -2.23 4.57
N LYS A 19 13.28 -3.22 4.83
CA LYS A 19 13.30 -4.52 4.15
C LYS A 19 13.04 -4.36 2.65
N LEU A 20 12.10 -3.50 2.25
CA LEU A 20 11.80 -3.22 0.85
C LEU A 20 13.02 -2.64 0.13
N ILE A 21 13.70 -1.66 0.73
CA ILE A 21 14.92 -1.06 0.18
C ILE A 21 15.99 -2.14 -0.05
N ASN A 22 16.25 -3.00 0.95
CA ASN A 22 17.24 -4.06 0.82
C ASN A 22 16.89 -5.04 -0.31
N ARG A 23 15.61 -5.48 -0.41
CA ARG A 23 15.17 -6.34 -1.52
C ARG A 23 15.31 -5.66 -2.87
N THR A 24 15.04 -4.35 -2.94
CA THR A 24 15.19 -3.57 -4.18
C THR A 24 16.65 -3.54 -4.64
N VAL A 25 17.58 -3.30 -3.71
CA VAL A 25 19.02 -3.30 -4.00
C VAL A 25 19.47 -4.68 -4.50
N ASP A 26 19.10 -5.75 -3.82
CA ASP A 26 19.46 -7.11 -4.19
C ASP A 26 18.88 -7.51 -5.55
N PHE A 27 17.62 -7.16 -5.81
CA PHE A 27 16.99 -7.41 -7.11
C PHE A 27 17.68 -6.64 -8.24
N THR A 28 17.98 -5.36 -8.01
CA THR A 28 18.65 -4.50 -8.99
C THR A 28 20.05 -5.00 -9.33
N ARG A 29 20.80 -5.48 -8.35
CA ARG A 29 22.14 -6.08 -8.58
C ARG A 29 22.09 -7.30 -9.47
N LYS A 30 21.05 -8.13 -9.34
CA LYS A 30 20.90 -9.38 -10.10
C LYS A 30 20.25 -9.19 -11.48
N ASN A 31 19.31 -8.25 -11.61
CA ASN A 31 18.42 -8.17 -12.76
C ASN A 31 18.49 -6.81 -13.50
N GLY A 32 19.28 -5.85 -13.00
CA GLY A 32 19.29 -4.48 -13.50
C GLY A 32 18.17 -3.62 -12.94
N GLY A 33 18.17 -2.35 -13.29
CA GLY A 33 17.20 -1.34 -12.84
C GLY A 33 16.08 -1.06 -13.86
N GLY A 34 15.55 0.15 -13.83
CA GLY A 34 14.48 0.61 -14.74
C GLY A 34 13.07 0.33 -14.24
N PHE A 35 12.89 0.24 -12.93
CA PHE A 35 11.60 0.04 -12.29
C PHE A 35 11.49 0.82 -10.97
N VAL A 36 10.26 1.04 -10.54
CA VAL A 36 9.93 1.45 -9.17
C VAL A 36 9.41 0.21 -8.44
N GLN A 37 9.93 -0.05 -7.25
CA GLN A 37 9.48 -1.18 -6.44
C GLN A 37 8.58 -0.72 -5.31
N SER A 38 7.47 -1.43 -5.15
CA SER A 38 6.58 -1.40 -4.00
C SER A 38 6.29 -2.83 -3.54
N TYR A 39 5.31 -3.03 -2.68
CA TYR A 39 4.84 -4.35 -2.29
C TYR A 39 3.34 -4.33 -1.97
N LYS A 40 2.73 -5.49 -1.84
CA LYS A 40 1.30 -5.64 -1.51
C LYS A 40 1.03 -5.21 -0.07
N MET A 41 0.93 -3.90 0.14
CA MET A 41 0.63 -3.32 1.45
C MET A 41 -0.78 -3.72 1.88
N LYS A 42 -0.97 -3.89 3.17
CA LYS A 42 -2.30 -4.03 3.75
C LYS A 42 -2.94 -2.66 3.96
N CYS A 43 -4.27 -2.63 3.96
CA CYS A 43 -5.02 -1.43 4.26
C CYS A 43 -5.60 -1.47 5.68
N VAL A 44 -5.88 -0.30 6.21
CA VAL A 44 -6.60 -0.11 7.46
C VAL A 44 -7.69 0.93 7.27
N ASN A 45 -8.85 0.69 7.86
CA ASN A 45 -9.86 1.72 8.02
C ASN A 45 -9.42 2.68 9.12
N MET A 46 -9.49 3.99 8.87
CA MET A 46 -8.96 4.99 9.80
C MET A 46 -9.78 5.11 11.08
N LEU A 47 -11.09 4.80 11.05
CA LEU A 47 -11.91 4.74 12.26
C LEU A 47 -11.52 3.55 13.13
N ASP A 48 -11.32 2.37 12.52
CA ASP A 48 -10.90 1.17 13.25
C ASP A 48 -9.54 1.39 13.92
N LEU A 49 -8.58 2.01 13.21
CA LEU A 49 -7.28 2.35 13.77
C LEU A 49 -7.41 3.38 14.91
N ALA A 50 -8.25 4.41 14.75
CA ALA A 50 -8.46 5.42 15.79
C ALA A 50 -9.02 4.83 17.08
N LYS A 51 -9.93 3.84 16.99
CA LYS A 51 -10.49 3.13 18.13
C LYS A 51 -9.45 2.34 18.94
N PHE A 52 -8.35 1.92 18.31
CA PHE A 52 -7.23 1.32 19.04
C PHE A 52 -6.50 2.32 19.94
N ILE A 53 -6.63 3.62 19.65
CA ILE A 53 -5.92 4.68 20.39
C ILE A 53 -6.83 5.32 21.43
N SER A 54 -8.10 5.56 21.09
CA SER A 54 -9.06 6.25 21.96
C SER A 54 -10.50 5.97 21.55
N ASP A 55 -11.38 5.89 22.54
CA ASP A 55 -12.83 5.85 22.33
C ASP A 55 -13.43 7.24 22.09
N ASP A 56 -12.71 8.30 22.46
CA ASP A 56 -13.13 9.70 22.26
C ASP A 56 -12.73 10.19 20.85
N ILE A 57 -13.63 9.94 19.89
CA ILE A 57 -13.41 10.24 18.47
C ILE A 57 -14.40 11.29 18.00
N GLU A 58 -13.89 12.44 17.55
CA GLU A 58 -14.63 13.50 16.91
C GLU A 58 -14.47 13.45 15.39
N ILE A 59 -15.56 13.31 14.64
CA ILE A 59 -15.57 13.35 13.17
C ILE A 59 -15.69 14.81 12.73
N VAL A 60 -14.66 15.32 12.04
CA VAL A 60 -14.56 16.73 11.64
C VAL A 60 -14.87 17.00 10.17
N GLY A 61 -15.09 15.95 9.35
CA GLY A 61 -15.34 16.07 7.92
C GLY A 61 -14.07 16.06 7.07
N LYS A 62 -14.23 15.70 5.80
CA LYS A 62 -13.13 15.67 4.82
C LYS A 62 -12.60 17.07 4.52
N ARG A 63 -11.29 17.15 4.30
CA ARG A 63 -10.65 18.33 3.74
C ARG A 63 -10.86 18.38 2.23
N PRO A 64 -10.86 19.57 1.60
CA PRO A 64 -10.90 19.69 0.15
C PRO A 64 -9.78 18.87 -0.52
N GLY A 65 -10.13 18.04 -1.50
CA GLY A 65 -9.17 17.17 -2.20
C GLY A 65 -8.79 15.85 -1.49
N GLU A 66 -9.30 15.62 -0.29
CA GLU A 66 -9.03 14.37 0.46
C GLU A 66 -9.85 13.21 -0.10
N LYS A 67 -9.17 12.11 -0.45
CA LYS A 67 -9.79 10.90 -1.00
C LYS A 67 -10.16 9.92 0.12
N THR A 68 -11.28 9.20 -0.08
CA THR A 68 -11.66 8.08 0.81
C THR A 68 -10.67 6.92 0.69
N ASP A 69 -10.28 6.60 -0.54
CA ASP A 69 -9.30 5.55 -0.87
C ASP A 69 -8.11 6.12 -1.65
N GLU A 70 -6.96 5.47 -1.50
CA GLU A 70 -5.70 5.82 -2.18
C GLU A 70 -5.27 4.71 -3.13
N ASP A 71 -4.82 5.10 -4.33
CA ASP A 71 -4.23 4.18 -5.29
C ASP A 71 -2.73 4.04 -5.03
N LEU A 72 -2.26 2.78 -4.92
CA LEU A 72 -0.85 2.44 -5.00
C LEU A 72 -0.45 2.23 -6.46
N ILE A 73 -1.28 1.49 -7.20
CA ILE A 73 -1.14 1.24 -8.63
C ILE A 73 -2.45 1.61 -9.30
N SER A 74 -2.40 2.62 -10.16
CA SER A 74 -3.55 3.09 -10.93
C SER A 74 -3.82 2.22 -12.15
N GLU A 75 -5.01 2.33 -12.75
CA GLU A 75 -5.35 1.65 -14.02
C GLU A 75 -4.34 1.92 -15.14
N ARG A 76 -3.77 3.13 -15.19
CA ARG A 76 -2.80 3.52 -16.22
C ARG A 76 -1.45 2.81 -16.09
N GLU A 77 -1.17 2.23 -14.93
CA GLU A 77 0.11 1.58 -14.61
C GLU A 77 0.06 0.06 -14.72
N ILE A 78 -1.14 -0.53 -14.81
CA ILE A 78 -1.32 -2.00 -14.84
C ILE A 78 -0.51 -2.65 -15.96
N SER A 79 -0.54 -2.08 -17.18
CA SER A 79 0.14 -2.68 -18.36
C SER A 79 1.66 -2.81 -18.19
N ARG A 80 2.25 -2.06 -17.27
CA ARG A 80 3.70 -2.05 -16.98
C ARG A 80 4.04 -2.44 -15.54
N THR A 81 3.07 -3.04 -14.83
CA THR A 81 3.23 -3.47 -13.43
C THR A 81 3.23 -4.98 -13.33
N TYR A 82 4.23 -5.53 -12.65
CA TYR A 82 4.52 -6.96 -12.53
C TYR A 82 4.65 -7.37 -11.08
N ILE A 83 4.20 -8.60 -10.77
CA ILE A 83 4.17 -9.16 -9.42
C ILE A 83 5.30 -10.17 -9.27
N HIS A 84 6.13 -9.99 -8.25
CA HIS A 84 7.20 -10.89 -7.85
C HIS A 84 7.01 -11.29 -6.39
N GLY A 85 6.21 -12.35 -6.15
CA GLY A 85 5.78 -12.73 -4.80
C GLY A 85 4.91 -11.63 -4.18
N ASP A 86 5.35 -11.04 -3.09
CA ASP A 86 4.67 -9.89 -2.45
C ASP A 86 5.15 -8.54 -2.99
N ASP A 87 6.22 -8.51 -3.75
CA ASP A 87 6.77 -7.28 -4.33
C ASP A 87 6.05 -6.92 -5.64
N ILE A 88 5.93 -5.62 -5.89
CA ILE A 88 5.29 -5.02 -7.06
C ILE A 88 6.34 -4.19 -7.78
N HIS A 89 6.60 -4.48 -9.04
CA HIS A 89 7.52 -3.75 -9.88
C HIS A 89 6.77 -2.97 -10.95
N ILE A 90 6.87 -1.65 -10.93
CA ILE A 90 6.33 -0.76 -11.94
C ILE A 90 7.48 -0.39 -12.88
N ARG A 91 7.47 -0.91 -14.10
CA ARG A 91 8.52 -0.64 -15.08
C ARG A 91 8.28 0.68 -15.80
N MET A 92 9.34 1.25 -16.35
CA MET A 92 9.24 2.45 -17.19
C MET A 92 8.49 2.15 -18.49
N GLU A 93 8.69 0.93 -19.03
CA GLU A 93 8.04 0.45 -20.25
C GLU A 93 7.39 -0.91 -20.04
N GLU A 94 6.40 -1.23 -20.87
CA GLU A 94 5.75 -2.53 -20.87
C GLU A 94 6.72 -3.62 -21.34
N ASN A 95 6.80 -4.73 -20.59
CA ASN A 95 7.52 -5.93 -20.99
C ASN A 95 6.52 -7.01 -21.42
N LYS A 96 6.29 -7.16 -22.73
CA LYS A 96 5.31 -8.11 -23.28
C LYS A 96 5.67 -9.57 -23.05
N SER A 97 6.91 -9.89 -22.73
CA SER A 97 7.38 -11.26 -22.46
C SER A 97 7.20 -11.71 -21.02
N GLU A 98 6.72 -10.85 -20.13
CA GLU A 98 6.54 -11.13 -18.70
C GLU A 98 5.07 -11.46 -18.41
N ASP A 99 4.79 -12.67 -17.87
CA ASP A 99 3.43 -13.18 -17.67
C ASP A 99 2.82 -12.84 -16.31
N ASN A 100 3.62 -12.38 -15.36
CA ASN A 100 3.21 -12.05 -13.98
C ASN A 100 2.69 -10.62 -13.83
N ARG A 101 2.00 -10.12 -14.84
CA ARG A 101 1.41 -8.78 -14.87
C ARG A 101 0.28 -8.64 -13.86
N LEU A 102 0.20 -7.47 -13.24
CA LEU A 102 -0.97 -7.08 -12.45
C LEU A 102 -2.19 -6.96 -13.38
N THR A 103 -3.34 -7.48 -12.95
CA THR A 103 -4.57 -7.51 -13.75
C THR A 103 -5.60 -6.46 -13.33
N GLU A 104 -5.47 -5.93 -12.12
CA GLU A 104 -6.37 -4.95 -11.53
C GLU A 104 -5.58 -3.87 -10.78
N PRO A 105 -6.13 -2.65 -10.63
CA PRO A 105 -5.52 -1.61 -9.79
C PRO A 105 -5.32 -2.10 -8.36
N TYR A 106 -4.24 -1.65 -7.71
CA TYR A 106 -4.00 -1.93 -6.31
C TYR A 106 -4.23 -0.66 -5.48
N ASN A 107 -5.23 -0.69 -4.62
CA ASN A 107 -5.65 0.48 -3.84
C ASN A 107 -6.12 0.07 -2.43
N SER A 108 -6.36 1.07 -1.58
CA SER A 108 -6.78 0.86 -0.19
C SER A 108 -8.20 0.29 -0.04
N LYS A 109 -9.03 0.34 -1.08
CA LYS A 109 -10.38 -0.24 -1.09
C LYS A 109 -10.34 -1.76 -1.26
N SER A 110 -9.46 -2.26 -2.15
CA SER A 110 -9.36 -3.68 -2.53
C SER A 110 -8.23 -4.44 -1.82
N ALA A 111 -7.25 -3.74 -1.26
CA ALA A 111 -6.13 -4.36 -0.54
C ALA A 111 -6.60 -5.18 0.68
N PRO A 112 -5.89 -6.26 1.03
CA PRO A 112 -6.18 -7.03 2.24
C PRO A 112 -6.16 -6.13 3.49
N LYS A 113 -7.16 -6.27 4.34
CA LYS A 113 -7.24 -5.50 5.60
C LYS A 113 -6.27 -6.04 6.64
N MET A 114 -5.71 -5.13 7.42
CA MET A 114 -4.97 -5.51 8.63
C MET A 114 -5.89 -6.18 9.64
N THR A 115 -5.37 -7.20 10.31
CA THR A 115 -6.04 -7.82 11.46
C THR A 115 -5.92 -6.92 12.70
N SER A 116 -6.74 -7.18 13.72
CA SER A 116 -6.65 -6.49 15.01
C SER A 116 -5.26 -6.61 15.65
N ASP A 117 -4.64 -7.80 15.57
CA ASP A 117 -3.28 -8.03 16.10
C ASP A 117 -2.23 -7.20 15.36
N GLU A 118 -2.35 -7.07 14.04
CA GLU A 118 -1.45 -6.25 13.22
C GLU A 118 -1.62 -4.76 13.52
N MET A 119 -2.87 -4.30 13.69
CA MET A 119 -3.14 -2.92 14.11
C MET A 119 -2.59 -2.63 15.51
N GLY A 120 -2.75 -3.57 16.44
CA GLY A 120 -2.16 -3.47 17.77
C GLY A 120 -0.64 -3.33 17.75
N LYS A 121 0.04 -4.13 16.94
CA LYS A 121 1.51 -4.02 16.74
C LYS A 121 1.92 -2.69 16.09
N LEU A 122 1.11 -2.19 15.15
CA LEU A 122 1.39 -0.91 14.50
C LEU A 122 1.33 0.26 15.49
N VAL A 123 0.34 0.25 16.40
CA VAL A 123 0.09 1.34 17.34
C VAL A 123 0.97 1.24 18.59
N TRP A 124 1.16 0.06 19.14
CA TRP A 124 1.79 -0.14 20.45
C TRP A 124 3.19 -0.78 20.38
N GLY A 125 3.64 -1.13 19.20
CA GLY A 125 4.96 -1.74 18.99
C GLY A 125 4.96 -3.22 19.21
#